data_9a9af5c418bb55567f4733c6de732d4c
#
_entry.id   9a9af5c418bb55567f4733c6de732d4c
#
_cell.length_a   1.000
_cell.length_b   1.000
_cell.length_c   1.000
_cell.angle_alpha   90.00
_cell.angle_beta   90.00
_cell.angle_gamma   90.00
#
_symmetry.space_group_name_H-M   'P 1'
#
loop_
_entity.id
_entity.type
_entity.pdbx_description
1 polymer ?
#
loop_
_entity_poly.entity_id
_entity_poly.type
_entity_poly.pdbx_seq_one_letter_code
_entity_poly.pdbx_strand_id
1 'polypeptide(L)'
;PGAVYLGVVHRLDRPTSGVIVFARTSKALPRLNKSFAERQTKKTYWAVVKNSPPKDSDTLTHFLKRNPKQNKSYANTKEVPDSKKAILHYHILKKMQRYVALEILLETGRHHQIRAQLASINCPIKGDLKYGFDRSNKDGSIHLHARKLSFMHPVKKEEMTITAPVPEDV
;
A
#
# COMPACT_ATOMS: atom_id res chain seq x y z
N PRO A 1 -17.24 -31.30 -4.59
CA PRO A 1 -16.16 -30.41 -4.34
C PRO A 1 -16.09 -30.14 -2.83
N GLY A 2 -15.03 -30.60 -2.15
CA GLY A 2 -14.84 -30.43 -0.72
C GLY A 2 -14.43 -29.02 -0.35
N ALA A 3 -14.30 -28.72 0.97
CA ALA A 3 -13.84 -27.45 1.48
C ALA A 3 -12.44 -27.13 0.94
N VAL A 4 -12.30 -26.00 0.28
CA VAL A 4 -11.01 -25.53 -0.25
C VAL A 4 -10.30 -24.72 0.83
N TYR A 5 -9.08 -25.10 1.19
CA TYR A 5 -8.26 -24.32 2.09
C TYR A 5 -7.83 -23.00 1.42
N LEU A 6 -8.03 -21.89 2.11
CA LEU A 6 -7.59 -20.57 1.66
C LEU A 6 -7.05 -19.78 2.84
N GLY A 7 -5.72 -19.67 2.93
CA GLY A 7 -5.03 -18.95 3.99
C GLY A 7 -4.75 -17.50 3.63
N VAL A 8 -5.11 -16.59 4.52
CA VAL A 8 -4.82 -15.15 4.36
C VAL A 8 -3.36 -14.87 4.70
N VAL A 9 -2.58 -14.37 3.74
CA VAL A 9 -1.17 -14.01 3.89
C VAL A 9 -1.00 -12.53 4.23
N HIS A 10 -1.70 -11.69 3.49
CA HIS A 10 -1.74 -10.23 3.68
C HIS A 10 -3.11 -9.71 3.24
N ARG A 11 -3.32 -8.43 3.38
CA ARG A 11 -4.57 -7.76 2.99
C ARG A 11 -4.31 -6.39 2.41
N LEU A 12 -5.24 -5.92 1.61
CA LEU A 12 -5.33 -4.53 1.17
C LEU A 12 -6.28 -3.75 2.08
N ASP A 13 -6.10 -2.43 2.15
CA ASP A 13 -7.10 -1.56 2.74
C ASP A 13 -8.41 -1.66 1.94
N ARG A 14 -9.55 -1.63 2.62
CA ARG A 14 -10.87 -1.80 2.00
C ARG A 14 -11.09 -0.98 0.71
N PRO A 15 -10.70 0.31 0.65
CA PRO A 15 -10.93 1.12 -0.55
C PRO A 15 -9.81 0.99 -1.62
N THR A 16 -8.85 0.08 -1.44
CA THR A 16 -7.68 -0.12 -2.31
C THR A 16 -7.91 -1.29 -3.26
N SER A 17 -7.57 -1.14 -4.53
CA SER A 17 -7.57 -2.21 -5.53
C SER A 17 -6.19 -2.84 -5.71
N GLY A 18 -6.10 -3.96 -6.44
CA GLY A 18 -4.84 -4.54 -6.88
C GLY A 18 -4.57 -5.97 -6.46
N VAL A 19 -3.30 -6.36 -6.44
CA VAL A 19 -2.84 -7.73 -6.18
C VAL A 19 -3.01 -8.12 -4.73
N ILE A 20 -3.63 -9.28 -4.50
CA ILE A 20 -3.68 -9.97 -3.22
C ILE A 20 -3.32 -11.44 -3.41
N VAL A 21 -2.56 -12.02 -2.49
CA VAL A 21 -2.11 -13.41 -2.52
C VAL A 21 -2.70 -14.18 -1.34
N PHE A 22 -3.22 -15.36 -1.64
CA PHE A 22 -3.72 -16.32 -0.65
C PHE A 22 -2.95 -17.63 -0.75
N ALA A 23 -2.71 -18.29 0.39
CA ALA A 23 -2.13 -19.61 0.42
C ALA A 23 -3.22 -20.66 0.17
N ARG A 24 -3.00 -21.56 -0.79
CA ARG A 24 -3.93 -22.67 -1.10
C ARG A 24 -3.73 -23.93 -0.26
N THR A 25 -2.69 -23.95 0.56
CA THR A 25 -2.39 -25.08 1.46
C THR A 25 -1.94 -24.58 2.82
N SER A 26 -2.20 -25.37 3.86
CA SER A 26 -1.73 -25.11 5.22
C SER A 26 -0.21 -25.09 5.34
N LYS A 27 0.51 -25.82 4.47
CA LYS A 27 1.98 -25.82 4.42
C LYS A 27 2.55 -24.55 3.76
N ALA A 28 1.87 -23.98 2.77
CA ALA A 28 2.31 -22.75 2.10
C ALA A 28 2.11 -21.52 2.96
N LEU A 29 1.07 -21.48 3.79
CA LEU A 29 0.73 -20.30 4.60
C LEU A 29 1.87 -19.82 5.51
N PRO A 30 2.49 -20.65 6.38
CA PRO A 30 3.58 -20.18 7.24
C PRO A 30 4.81 -19.74 6.45
N ARG A 31 5.10 -20.37 5.32
CA ARG A 31 6.24 -19.98 4.46
C ARG A 31 6.02 -18.62 3.83
N LEU A 32 4.82 -18.36 3.30
CA LEU A 32 4.46 -17.04 2.78
C LEU A 32 4.41 -15.98 3.88
N ASN A 33 3.82 -16.30 5.04
CA ASN A 33 3.81 -15.38 6.18
C ASN A 33 5.23 -14.98 6.60
N LYS A 34 6.16 -15.93 6.65
CA LYS A 34 7.58 -15.66 6.95
C LYS A 34 8.19 -14.73 5.90
N SER A 35 8.03 -15.03 4.62
CA SER A 35 8.55 -14.21 3.50
C SER A 35 8.04 -12.77 3.56
N PHE A 36 6.74 -12.58 3.87
CA PHE A 36 6.14 -11.25 4.01
C PHE A 36 6.63 -10.53 5.28
N ALA A 37 6.78 -11.24 6.40
CA ALA A 37 7.29 -10.67 7.66
C ALA A 37 8.75 -10.26 7.55
N GLU A 38 9.58 -11.06 6.90
CA GLU A 38 11.01 -10.80 6.67
C GLU A 38 11.28 -9.82 5.52
N ARG A 39 10.23 -9.22 4.95
CA ARG A 39 10.31 -8.25 3.86
C ARG A 39 11.03 -8.77 2.61
N GLN A 40 10.93 -10.06 2.35
CA GLN A 40 11.43 -10.70 1.13
C GLN A 40 10.48 -10.52 -0.06
N THR A 41 9.58 -9.55 0.03
CA THR A 41 8.60 -9.21 -0.99
C THR A 41 8.82 -7.79 -1.47
N LYS A 42 8.58 -7.55 -2.76
CA LYS A 42 8.59 -6.20 -3.36
C LYS A 42 7.15 -5.80 -3.65
N LYS A 43 6.69 -4.71 -3.06
CA LYS A 43 5.34 -4.18 -3.21
C LYS A 43 5.40 -2.84 -3.90
N THR A 44 4.85 -2.77 -5.10
CA THR A 44 4.73 -1.55 -5.90
C THR A 44 3.28 -1.12 -5.96
N TYR A 45 3.01 0.13 -5.61
CA TYR A 45 1.69 0.75 -5.66
C TYR A 45 1.69 1.90 -6.65
N TRP A 46 0.55 2.15 -7.28
CA TRP A 46 0.27 3.38 -7.99
C TRP A 46 -0.76 4.18 -7.20
N ALA A 47 -0.56 5.49 -7.13
CA ALA A 47 -1.48 6.40 -6.45
C ALA A 47 -1.69 7.66 -7.28
N VAL A 48 -2.91 8.17 -7.29
CA VAL A 48 -3.22 9.50 -7.82
C VAL A 48 -3.44 10.45 -6.66
N VAL A 49 -2.65 11.51 -6.59
CA VAL A 49 -2.67 12.49 -5.50
C VAL A 49 -3.12 13.87 -5.97
N LYS A 50 -3.62 14.67 -5.03
CA LYS A 50 -4.16 16.01 -5.29
C LYS A 50 -3.08 16.99 -5.72
N ASN A 51 -1.98 17.03 -4.98
CA ASN A 51 -0.92 18.01 -5.16
C ASN A 51 0.35 17.34 -5.66
N SER A 52 1.20 18.10 -6.37
CA SER A 52 2.53 17.62 -6.71
C SER A 52 3.39 17.55 -5.45
N PRO A 53 4.07 16.41 -5.20
CA PRO A 53 5.07 16.36 -4.14
C PRO A 53 6.18 17.40 -4.36
N PRO A 54 6.91 17.78 -3.29
CA PRO A 54 8.00 18.76 -3.39
C PRO A 54 9.15 18.36 -4.31
N LYS A 55 9.36 17.03 -4.47
CA LYS A 55 10.38 16.45 -5.35
C LYS A 55 9.76 15.47 -6.32
N ASP A 56 10.37 15.30 -7.48
CA ASP A 56 9.91 14.32 -8.48
C ASP A 56 10.13 12.86 -8.01
N SER A 57 11.10 12.63 -7.12
CA SER A 57 11.30 11.38 -6.41
C SER A 57 11.88 11.65 -5.02
N ASP A 58 11.46 10.88 -4.03
CA ASP A 58 11.98 11.00 -2.66
C ASP A 58 11.74 9.71 -1.86
N THR A 59 12.40 9.63 -0.71
CA THR A 59 12.17 8.62 0.31
C THR A 59 11.50 9.27 1.51
N LEU A 60 10.31 8.80 1.85
CA LEU A 60 9.60 9.26 3.04
C LEU A 60 9.84 8.32 4.21
N THR A 61 10.41 8.86 5.27
CA THR A 61 10.60 8.16 6.55
C THR A 61 9.76 8.87 7.61
N HIS A 62 8.81 8.14 8.19
CA HIS A 62 7.96 8.62 9.26
C HIS A 62 7.82 7.57 10.36
N PHE A 63 7.33 8.00 11.50
CA PHE A 63 6.95 7.13 12.61
C PHE A 63 5.43 7.11 12.72
N LEU A 64 4.81 5.98 12.33
CA LEU A 64 3.37 5.85 12.28
C LEU A 64 2.82 5.40 13.61
N LYS A 65 1.90 6.17 14.16
CA LYS A 65 1.10 5.81 15.34
C LYS A 65 -0.34 5.52 14.91
N ARG A 66 -0.81 4.30 15.19
CA ARG A 66 -2.19 3.91 14.91
C ARG A 66 -3.12 4.39 16.02
N ASN A 67 -4.27 4.94 15.64
CA ASN A 67 -5.40 5.17 16.50
C ASN A 67 -6.51 4.15 16.18
N PRO A 68 -6.69 3.08 16.98
CA PRO A 68 -7.68 2.04 16.68
C PRO A 68 -9.13 2.55 16.71
N LYS A 69 -9.44 3.50 17.59
CA LYS A 69 -10.79 4.08 17.72
C LYS A 69 -11.24 4.80 16.44
N GLN A 70 -10.31 5.48 15.79
CA GLN A 70 -10.58 6.19 14.54
C GLN A 70 -10.30 5.32 13.30
N ASN A 71 -9.72 4.13 13.48
CA ASN A 71 -9.17 3.31 12.40
C ASN A 71 -8.30 4.14 11.45
N LYS A 72 -7.35 4.91 12.01
CA LYS A 72 -6.49 5.86 11.30
C LYS A 72 -5.06 5.78 11.84
N SER A 73 -4.08 6.06 10.98
CA SER A 73 -2.66 6.18 11.37
C SER A 73 -2.19 7.62 11.17
N TYR A 74 -1.32 8.08 12.05
CA TYR A 74 -0.74 9.40 12.01
C TYR A 74 0.76 9.28 11.74
N ALA A 75 1.25 10.04 10.77
CA ALA A 75 2.66 10.08 10.40
C ALA A 75 3.37 11.21 11.18
N ASN A 76 4.38 10.85 11.95
CA ASN A 76 5.20 11.77 12.71
C ASN A 76 6.61 11.79 12.15
N THR A 77 7.25 12.96 12.13
CA THR A 77 8.65 13.13 11.68
C THR A 77 9.65 12.61 12.70
N LYS A 78 9.26 12.54 13.97
CA LYS A 78 10.04 11.99 15.08
C LYS A 78 9.34 10.80 15.68
N GLU A 79 10.11 9.91 16.29
CA GLU A 79 9.58 8.78 17.06
C GLU A 79 8.74 9.27 18.23
N VAL A 80 7.56 8.69 18.39
CA VAL A 80 6.65 8.93 19.51
C VAL A 80 6.25 7.59 20.13
N PRO A 81 5.79 7.55 21.41
CA PRO A 81 5.37 6.32 22.04
C PRO A 81 4.36 5.53 21.19
N ASP A 82 4.55 4.21 21.08
CA ASP A 82 3.74 3.26 20.29
C ASP A 82 3.77 3.51 18.77
N SER A 83 4.70 4.31 18.27
CA SER A 83 4.90 4.48 16.84
C SER A 83 5.82 3.41 16.26
N LYS A 84 5.69 3.18 14.95
CA LYS A 84 6.54 2.25 14.19
C LYS A 84 7.12 2.95 12.99
N LYS A 85 8.43 2.78 12.77
CA LYS A 85 9.12 3.31 11.60
C LYS A 85 8.51 2.79 10.33
N ALA A 86 8.26 3.69 9.37
CA ALA A 86 7.65 3.43 8.06
C ALA A 86 8.46 4.13 6.98
N ILE A 87 8.86 3.38 5.97
CA ILE A 87 9.68 3.86 4.86
C ILE A 87 9.01 3.49 3.55
N LEU A 88 8.84 4.46 2.67
CA LEU A 88 8.45 4.29 1.28
C LEU A 88 9.32 5.16 0.37
N HIS A 89 9.46 4.73 -0.87
CA HIS A 89 10.05 5.50 -1.95
C HIS A 89 8.96 5.82 -2.96
N TYR A 90 8.96 7.04 -3.51
CA TYR A 90 8.07 7.38 -4.60
C TYR A 90 8.80 8.07 -5.74
N HIS A 91 8.24 7.97 -6.93
CA HIS A 91 8.57 8.84 -8.05
C HIS A 91 7.30 9.21 -8.83
N ILE A 92 7.34 10.38 -9.46
CA ILE A 92 6.24 10.86 -10.28
C ILE A 92 6.24 10.08 -11.60
N LEU A 93 5.11 9.41 -11.90
CA LEU A 93 4.88 8.79 -13.19
C LEU A 93 4.37 9.80 -14.23
N LYS A 94 3.43 10.65 -13.81
CA LYS A 94 2.78 11.60 -14.71
C LYS A 94 2.18 12.77 -13.94
N LYS A 95 2.40 13.98 -14.44
CA LYS A 95 1.70 15.20 -14.01
C LYS A 95 0.52 15.45 -14.95
N MET A 96 -0.68 15.56 -14.40
CA MET A 96 -1.92 15.84 -15.11
C MET A 96 -2.40 17.25 -14.73
N GLN A 97 -3.44 17.77 -15.37
CA GLN A 97 -3.93 19.14 -15.09
C GLN A 97 -4.28 19.38 -13.61
N ARG A 98 -4.86 18.38 -12.94
CA ARG A 98 -5.37 18.52 -11.56
C ARG A 98 -4.76 17.54 -10.57
N TYR A 99 -4.07 16.53 -11.03
CA TYR A 99 -3.58 15.41 -10.22
C TYR A 99 -2.20 14.98 -10.66
N VAL A 100 -1.55 14.23 -9.79
CA VAL A 100 -0.24 13.63 -10.08
C VAL A 100 -0.31 12.13 -9.82
N ALA A 101 0.15 11.33 -10.77
CA ALA A 101 0.29 9.89 -10.60
C ALA A 101 1.69 9.57 -10.07
N LEU A 102 1.74 8.76 -9.02
CA LEU A 102 2.96 8.32 -8.35
C LEU A 102 3.11 6.81 -8.44
N GLU A 103 4.32 6.33 -8.64
CA GLU A 103 4.71 4.96 -8.31
C GLU A 103 5.39 4.95 -6.95
N ILE A 104 5.03 3.98 -6.11
CA ILE A 104 5.45 3.88 -4.71
C ILE A 104 5.99 2.49 -4.46
N LEU A 105 7.21 2.42 -3.91
CA LEU A 105 7.85 1.20 -3.44
C LEU A 105 7.85 1.20 -1.91
N LEU A 106 7.31 0.13 -1.32
CA LEU A 106 7.27 -0.03 0.13
C LEU A 106 8.48 -0.82 0.64
N GLU A 107 9.24 -0.27 1.59
CA GLU A 107 10.15 -1.04 2.44
C GLU A 107 9.43 -1.63 3.66
N THR A 108 8.42 -0.97 4.15
CA THR A 108 7.61 -1.38 5.30
C THR A 108 6.14 -1.45 4.92
N GLY A 109 5.34 -2.24 5.63
CA GLY A 109 3.90 -2.38 5.40
C GLY A 109 3.10 -2.08 6.65
N ARG A 110 3.08 -0.82 7.11
CA ARG A 110 2.30 -0.39 8.27
C ARG A 110 0.85 -0.09 7.89
N HIS A 111 -0.04 -0.15 8.89
CA HIS A 111 -1.46 0.19 8.72
C HIS A 111 -1.62 1.58 8.08
N HIS A 112 -2.34 1.67 6.97
CA HIS A 112 -2.59 2.88 6.18
C HIS A 112 -1.31 3.67 5.80
N GLN A 113 -0.17 3.01 5.65
CA GLN A 113 1.13 3.67 5.53
C GLN A 113 1.18 4.69 4.39
N ILE A 114 0.88 4.29 3.16
CA ILE A 114 0.93 5.16 1.98
C ILE A 114 0.00 6.35 2.17
N ARG A 115 -1.21 6.09 2.62
CA ARG A 115 -2.26 7.10 2.84
C ARG A 115 -1.80 8.17 3.84
N ALA A 116 -1.29 7.72 5.00
CA ALA A 116 -0.83 8.62 6.06
C ALA A 116 0.43 9.40 5.66
N GLN A 117 1.41 8.75 5.03
CA GLN A 117 2.66 9.40 4.64
C GLN A 117 2.45 10.41 3.50
N LEU A 118 1.66 10.11 2.49
CA LEU A 118 1.35 11.07 1.42
C LEU A 118 0.52 12.26 1.94
N ALA A 119 -0.44 12.01 2.82
CA ALA A 119 -1.21 13.09 3.44
C ALA A 119 -0.32 14.02 4.28
N SER A 120 0.69 13.48 4.97
CA SER A 120 1.62 14.28 5.80
C SER A 120 2.49 15.26 5.01
N ILE A 121 2.71 14.99 3.72
CA ILE A 121 3.40 15.91 2.79
C ILE A 121 2.43 16.71 1.92
N ASN A 122 1.18 16.86 2.37
CA ASN A 122 0.12 17.60 1.67
C ASN A 122 -0.25 17.03 0.29
N CYS A 123 -0.10 15.74 0.09
CA CYS A 123 -0.43 15.01 -1.15
C CYS A 123 -1.49 13.93 -0.88
N PRO A 124 -2.71 14.25 -0.40
CA PRO A 124 -3.73 13.25 -0.12
C PRO A 124 -4.14 12.53 -1.40
N ILE A 125 -4.40 11.22 -1.28
CA ILE A 125 -4.83 10.37 -2.39
C ILE A 125 -6.25 10.75 -2.80
N LYS A 126 -6.51 10.81 -4.10
CA LYS A 126 -7.82 11.13 -4.67
C LYS A 126 -8.89 10.16 -4.14
N GLY A 127 -9.97 10.71 -3.58
CA GLY A 127 -11.07 9.96 -2.97
C GLY A 127 -10.88 9.65 -1.49
N ASP A 128 -9.71 9.91 -0.89
CA ASP A 128 -9.42 9.53 0.49
C ASP A 128 -9.82 10.62 1.50
N LEU A 129 -11.12 10.69 1.81
CA LEU A 129 -11.67 11.60 2.81
C LEU A 129 -10.99 11.46 4.18
N LYS A 130 -10.68 10.23 4.59
CA LYS A 130 -10.07 9.96 5.89
C LYS A 130 -8.74 10.66 6.07
N TYR A 131 -8.01 10.87 4.99
CA TYR A 131 -6.69 11.50 4.97
C TYR A 131 -6.65 12.86 4.28
N GLY A 132 -7.82 13.50 4.14
CA GLY A 132 -7.90 14.92 3.80
C GLY A 132 -8.14 15.25 2.33
N PHE A 133 -8.56 14.29 1.51
CA PHE A 133 -9.09 14.62 0.20
C PHE A 133 -10.50 15.22 0.31
N ASP A 134 -10.88 16.10 -0.61
CA ASP A 134 -12.10 16.94 -0.49
C ASP A 134 -13.41 16.15 -0.59
N ARG A 135 -13.41 15.05 -1.36
CA ARG A 135 -14.61 14.24 -1.64
C ARG A 135 -14.27 12.77 -1.90
N SER A 136 -15.21 11.88 -1.59
CA SER A 136 -15.10 10.46 -1.94
C SER A 136 -15.30 10.23 -3.44
N ASN A 137 -14.78 9.12 -3.96
CA ASN A 137 -15.23 8.59 -5.23
C ASN A 137 -16.66 8.04 -5.10
N LYS A 138 -17.39 7.90 -6.20
CA LYS A 138 -18.79 7.45 -6.21
C LYS A 138 -18.97 6.07 -5.58
N ASP A 139 -18.03 5.17 -5.80
CA ASP A 139 -18.00 3.79 -5.30
C ASP A 139 -17.34 3.65 -3.91
N GLY A 140 -16.86 4.77 -3.32
CA GLY A 140 -16.13 4.76 -2.06
C GLY A 140 -14.69 4.25 -2.13
N SER A 141 -14.18 3.94 -3.31
CA SER A 141 -12.77 3.61 -3.54
C SER A 141 -11.86 4.83 -3.39
N ILE A 142 -10.56 4.58 -3.28
CA ILE A 142 -9.52 5.61 -3.39
C ILE A 142 -8.59 5.25 -4.55
N HIS A 143 -7.96 6.25 -5.17
CA HIS A 143 -7.01 6.01 -6.26
C HIS A 143 -5.66 5.55 -5.72
N LEU A 144 -5.68 4.39 -5.05
CA LEU A 144 -4.53 3.62 -4.59
C LEU A 144 -4.66 2.20 -5.11
N HIS A 145 -3.66 1.73 -5.84
CA HIS A 145 -3.67 0.45 -6.53
C HIS A 145 -2.41 -0.35 -6.23
N ALA A 146 -2.54 -1.54 -5.66
CA ALA A 146 -1.45 -2.49 -5.49
C ALA A 146 -1.06 -3.08 -6.86
N ARG A 147 -0.21 -2.35 -7.58
CA ARG A 147 0.11 -2.59 -9.00
C ARG A 147 0.89 -3.86 -9.22
N LYS A 148 1.93 -4.11 -8.41
CA LYS A 148 2.84 -5.23 -8.59
C LYS A 148 3.27 -5.82 -7.24
N LEU A 149 3.33 -7.13 -7.20
CA LEU A 149 3.85 -7.88 -6.07
C LEU A 149 4.84 -8.92 -6.57
N SER A 150 6.08 -8.87 -6.06
CA SER A 150 7.08 -9.90 -6.26
C SER A 150 7.34 -10.63 -4.95
N PHE A 151 7.36 -11.95 -5.00
CA PHE A 151 7.59 -12.81 -3.84
C PHE A 151 8.16 -14.17 -4.28
N MET A 152 8.78 -14.89 -3.34
CA MET A 152 9.29 -16.21 -3.60
C MET A 152 8.17 -17.26 -3.50
N HIS A 153 8.00 -18.08 -4.54
CA HIS A 153 7.03 -19.18 -4.50
C HIS A 153 7.37 -20.16 -3.36
N PRO A 154 6.42 -20.48 -2.45
CA PRO A 154 6.72 -21.21 -1.20
C PRO A 154 7.19 -22.66 -1.38
N VAL A 155 6.97 -23.23 -2.57
CA VAL A 155 7.36 -24.61 -2.90
C VAL A 155 8.45 -24.64 -3.97
N LYS A 156 8.23 -23.98 -5.11
CA LYS A 156 9.17 -23.99 -6.25
C LYS A 156 10.45 -23.19 -5.97
N LYS A 157 10.41 -22.26 -5.00
CA LYS A 157 11.53 -21.36 -4.66
C LYS A 157 11.99 -20.49 -5.85
N GLU A 158 11.06 -20.16 -6.71
CA GLU A 158 11.25 -19.25 -7.84
C GLU A 158 10.62 -17.90 -7.49
N GLU A 159 11.24 -16.80 -7.94
CA GLU A 159 10.62 -15.47 -7.82
C GLU A 159 9.42 -15.37 -8.75
N MET A 160 8.28 -15.00 -8.16
CA MET A 160 7.05 -14.72 -8.89
C MET A 160 6.75 -13.23 -8.84
N THR A 161 6.40 -12.67 -9.98
CA THR A 161 5.93 -11.28 -10.09
C THR A 161 4.54 -11.26 -10.70
N ILE A 162 3.59 -10.72 -9.97
CA ILE A 162 2.20 -10.54 -10.40
C ILE A 162 1.93 -9.05 -10.56
N THR A 163 1.38 -8.69 -11.72
CA THR A 163 0.98 -7.31 -12.03
C THR A 163 -0.53 -7.26 -12.22
N ALA A 164 -1.21 -6.45 -11.43
CA ALA A 164 -2.64 -6.21 -11.59
C ALA A 164 -2.89 -5.15 -12.67
N PRO A 165 -3.87 -5.32 -13.57
CA PRO A 165 -4.30 -4.27 -14.47
C PRO A 165 -4.82 -3.07 -13.68
N VAL A 166 -4.67 -1.87 -14.23
CA VAL A 166 -5.23 -0.66 -13.63
C VAL A 166 -6.74 -0.67 -13.86
N PRO A 167 -7.56 -0.34 -12.86
CA PRO A 167 -8.99 -0.12 -13.07
C PRO A 167 -9.25 0.97 -14.12
N GLU A 168 -10.32 0.83 -14.91
CA GLU A 168 -10.61 1.72 -16.05
C GLU A 168 -10.85 3.19 -15.64
N ASP A 169 -11.21 3.42 -14.39
CA ASP A 169 -11.55 4.73 -13.81
C ASP A 169 -10.40 5.41 -13.05
N VAL A 170 -9.20 4.84 -13.12
CA VAL A 170 -7.99 5.33 -12.43
C VAL A 170 -7.00 6.01 -13.37
#